data_10781715f499b1e4ccdcea0dc336ee25
#
_entry.id   10781715f499b1e4ccdcea0dc336ee25
#
_cell.length_a   1.000
_cell.length_b   1.000
_cell.length_c   1.000
_cell.angle_alpha   90.00
_cell.angle_beta   90.00
_cell.angle_gamma   90.00
#
_symmetry.space_group_name_H-M   'P 1'
#
loop_
_entity.id
_entity.type
_entity.pdbx_description
1 polymer ?
#
loop_
_entity_poly.entity_id
_entity_poly.type
_entity_poly.pdbx_seq_one_letter_code
_entity_poly.pdbx_strand_id
1 'polypeptide(L)'
;MQANELFTQPNTILLDGGMGTMLQAAGLKLGAKPEELNITDPALIEGIHAKYAAAGSRIINANTFGASAHKLAGSAYTLEEIIAAGIANCKRACAPYGALAALDVGPLGELLEPNGTLAFEDAVTEYGRIVRAGVAAGADLIFFETFTDLYELKAALLAAKENSTLPILASMSFEDRKSVV
;
A
#
# COMPACT_ATOMS: atom_id res chain seq x y z
N MET A 1 8.17 10.32 15.77
CA MET A 1 7.57 11.46 15.01
C MET A 1 6.23 10.99 14.51
N GLN A 2 5.20 11.79 14.66
CA GLN A 2 3.88 11.45 14.10
C GLN A 2 3.82 11.86 12.61
N ALA A 3 3.02 11.13 11.82
CA ALA A 3 2.92 11.40 10.38
C ALA A 3 2.51 12.85 10.07
N ASN A 4 1.56 13.42 10.82
CA ASN A 4 1.15 14.82 10.66
C ASN A 4 2.30 15.83 10.87
N GLU A 5 3.24 15.54 11.78
CA GLU A 5 4.40 16.40 12.02
C GLU A 5 5.36 16.38 10.84
N LEU A 6 5.49 15.23 10.17
CA LEU A 6 6.34 15.11 8.98
C LEU A 6 5.89 16.03 7.86
N PHE A 7 4.57 16.10 7.61
CA PHE A 7 4.01 16.92 6.51
C PHE A 7 3.99 18.43 6.79
N THR A 8 4.25 18.86 8.02
CA THR A 8 4.32 20.30 8.37
C THR A 8 5.74 20.86 8.27
N GLN A 9 6.75 20.03 8.01
CA GLN A 9 8.13 20.47 7.91
C GLN A 9 8.45 21.00 6.50
N PRO A 10 9.28 22.02 6.34
CA PRO A 10 9.62 22.61 5.03
C PRO A 10 10.63 21.78 4.23
N ASN A 11 10.87 20.54 4.60
CA ASN A 11 11.88 19.66 3.99
C ASN A 11 11.25 18.70 2.98
N THR A 12 12.04 18.28 1.99
CA THR A 12 11.67 17.20 1.08
C THR A 12 11.52 15.90 1.86
N ILE A 13 10.40 15.21 1.66
CA ILE A 13 10.14 13.89 2.22
C ILE A 13 10.43 12.86 1.14
N LEU A 14 11.39 11.96 1.40
CA LEU A 14 11.70 10.87 0.50
C LEU A 14 10.81 9.67 0.85
N LEU A 15 10.16 9.14 -0.17
CA LEU A 15 9.50 7.83 -0.13
C LEU A 15 10.51 6.75 -0.50
N ASP A 16 10.13 5.49 -0.30
CA ASP A 16 10.90 4.34 -0.77
C ASP A 16 10.73 4.12 -2.28
N GLY A 17 11.26 3.02 -2.79
CA GLY A 17 11.18 2.62 -4.18
C GLY A 17 10.47 1.27 -4.38
N GLY A 18 10.49 0.76 -5.60
CA GLY A 18 9.72 -0.41 -6.01
C GLY A 18 10.06 -1.69 -5.25
N MET A 19 9.09 -2.22 -4.51
CA MET A 19 9.19 -3.53 -3.84
C MET A 19 9.29 -4.65 -4.88
N GLY A 20 8.45 -4.64 -5.91
CA GLY A 20 8.39 -5.70 -6.92
C GLY A 20 9.73 -5.98 -7.60
N THR A 21 10.48 -4.94 -7.99
CA THR A 21 11.80 -5.08 -8.62
C THR A 21 12.85 -5.69 -7.67
N MET A 22 12.79 -5.32 -6.39
CA MET A 22 13.67 -5.90 -5.38
C MET A 22 13.37 -7.38 -5.14
N LEU A 23 12.09 -7.75 -5.12
CA LEU A 23 11.65 -9.14 -4.97
C LEU A 23 12.01 -9.99 -6.20
N GLN A 24 11.86 -9.46 -7.41
CA GLN A 24 12.29 -10.12 -8.64
C GLN A 24 13.80 -10.38 -8.63
N ALA A 25 14.59 -9.40 -8.22
CA ALA A 25 16.04 -9.56 -8.06
C ALA A 25 16.41 -10.62 -6.99
N ALA A 26 15.54 -10.82 -5.99
CA ALA A 26 15.68 -11.86 -4.98
C ALA A 26 15.11 -13.23 -5.43
N GLY A 27 14.60 -13.36 -6.66
CA GLY A 27 14.14 -14.63 -7.22
C GLY A 27 12.63 -14.87 -7.15
N LEU A 28 11.82 -13.84 -6.88
CA LEU A 28 10.36 -13.97 -6.94
C LEU A 28 9.94 -14.43 -8.34
N LYS A 29 9.20 -15.52 -8.42
CA LYS A 29 8.72 -16.10 -9.67
C LYS A 29 7.56 -15.28 -10.25
N LEU A 30 7.48 -15.26 -11.57
CA LEU A 30 6.35 -14.66 -12.28
C LEU A 30 5.03 -15.34 -11.86
N GLY A 31 4.02 -14.54 -11.56
CA GLY A 31 2.70 -15.04 -11.12
C GLY A 31 2.60 -15.37 -9.62
N ALA A 32 3.68 -15.27 -8.87
CA ALA A 32 3.60 -15.35 -7.41
C ALA A 32 2.93 -14.08 -6.83
N LYS A 33 2.34 -14.23 -5.66
CA LYS A 33 1.76 -13.12 -4.88
C LYS A 33 2.83 -12.55 -3.95
N PRO A 34 3.38 -11.35 -4.23
CA PRO A 34 4.43 -10.75 -3.40
C PRO A 34 4.03 -10.59 -1.94
N GLU A 35 2.76 -10.33 -1.69
CA GLU A 35 2.21 -10.06 -0.37
C GLU A 35 2.26 -11.29 0.56
N GLU A 36 2.22 -12.51 0.01
CA GLU A 36 2.36 -13.74 0.81
C GLU A 36 3.75 -13.86 1.46
N LEU A 37 4.77 -13.21 0.90
CA LEU A 37 6.11 -13.16 1.48
C LEU A 37 6.15 -12.41 2.82
N ASN A 38 5.15 -11.60 3.11
CA ASN A 38 5.02 -10.98 4.44
C ASN A 38 4.98 -12.05 5.55
N ILE A 39 4.43 -13.22 5.24
CA ILE A 39 4.24 -14.34 6.17
C ILE A 39 5.30 -15.44 5.93
N THR A 40 5.56 -15.76 4.66
CA THR A 40 6.41 -16.92 4.31
C THR A 40 7.91 -16.59 4.33
N ASP A 41 8.29 -15.33 4.10
CA ASP A 41 9.68 -14.87 4.18
C ASP A 41 9.77 -13.41 4.71
N PRO A 42 9.37 -13.19 5.96
CA PRO A 42 9.37 -11.86 6.55
C PRO A 42 10.78 -11.23 6.59
N ALA A 43 11.83 -12.04 6.70
CA ALA A 43 13.20 -11.54 6.74
C ALA A 43 13.61 -10.87 5.42
N LEU A 44 13.20 -11.42 4.28
CA LEU A 44 13.42 -10.81 2.97
C LEU A 44 12.71 -9.45 2.88
N ILE A 45 11.44 -9.37 3.28
CA ILE A 45 10.64 -8.14 3.24
C ILE A 45 11.24 -7.08 4.15
N GLU A 46 11.56 -7.42 5.42
CA GLU A 46 12.21 -6.51 6.37
C GLU A 46 13.56 -6.01 5.82
N GLY A 47 14.35 -6.91 5.22
CA GLY A 47 15.64 -6.55 4.63
C GLY A 47 15.53 -5.53 3.49
N ILE A 48 14.48 -5.61 2.67
CA ILE A 48 14.21 -4.62 1.61
C ILE A 48 13.79 -3.28 2.21
N HIS A 49 12.83 -3.27 3.12
CA HIS A 49 12.38 -2.05 3.80
C HIS A 49 13.54 -1.35 4.53
N ALA A 50 14.38 -2.12 5.24
CA ALA A 50 15.54 -1.58 5.96
C ALA A 50 16.55 -0.92 5.01
N LYS A 51 16.77 -1.44 3.80
CA LYS A 51 17.66 -0.81 2.81
C LYS A 51 17.15 0.55 2.38
N TYR A 52 15.85 0.69 2.12
CA TYR A 52 15.25 1.99 1.77
C TYR A 52 15.31 2.97 2.94
N ALA A 53 14.97 2.54 4.15
CA ALA A 53 15.06 3.37 5.34
C ALA A 53 16.50 3.84 5.63
N ALA A 54 17.48 2.95 5.47
CA ALA A 54 18.91 3.27 5.60
C ALA A 54 19.40 4.25 4.52
N ALA A 55 18.81 4.22 3.32
CA ALA A 55 19.11 5.18 2.24
C ALA A 55 18.49 6.57 2.47
N GLY A 56 17.68 6.75 3.52
CA GLY A 56 17.12 8.04 3.91
C GLY A 56 15.62 8.21 3.62
N SER A 57 14.92 7.17 3.17
CA SER A 57 13.47 7.22 3.00
C SER A 57 12.80 7.44 4.37
N ARG A 58 11.85 8.36 4.41
CA ARG A 58 11.11 8.75 5.62
C ARG A 58 9.74 8.10 5.71
N ILE A 59 9.22 7.64 4.59
CA ILE A 59 8.01 6.86 4.45
C ILE A 59 8.39 5.60 3.69
N ILE A 60 8.03 4.45 4.23
CA ILE A 60 8.23 3.13 3.64
C ILE A 60 6.87 2.51 3.41
N ASN A 61 6.59 2.15 2.17
CA ASN A 61 5.38 1.46 1.78
C ASN A 61 5.47 -0.01 2.20
N ALA A 62 4.56 -0.45 3.06
CA ALA A 62 4.49 -1.87 3.42
C ALA A 62 4.18 -2.71 2.17
N ASN A 63 4.59 -3.97 2.16
CA ASN A 63 4.34 -4.87 1.04
C ASN A 63 2.86 -5.32 1.03
N THR A 64 1.94 -4.37 0.76
CA THR A 64 0.48 -4.55 0.81
C THR A 64 -0.24 -4.01 -0.44
N PHE A 65 0.50 -3.57 -1.45
CA PHE A 65 -0.04 -2.96 -2.69
C PHE A 65 -1.12 -3.81 -3.38
N GLY A 66 -0.92 -5.12 -3.45
CA GLY A 66 -1.86 -6.06 -4.06
C GLY A 66 -2.81 -6.74 -3.06
N ALA A 67 -2.93 -6.23 -1.83
CA ALA A 67 -3.77 -6.84 -0.80
C ALA A 67 -5.25 -6.48 -1.00
N SER A 68 -5.87 -7.01 -2.06
CA SER A 68 -7.31 -6.96 -2.31
C SER A 68 -7.89 -8.37 -2.45
N ALA A 69 -9.19 -8.54 -2.22
CA ALA A 69 -9.84 -9.85 -2.33
C ALA A 69 -9.66 -10.48 -3.71
N HIS A 70 -9.78 -9.67 -4.77
CA HIS A 70 -9.60 -10.13 -6.15
C HIS A 70 -8.17 -10.62 -6.40
N LYS A 71 -7.16 -9.83 -6.05
CA LYS A 71 -5.74 -10.17 -6.29
C LYS A 71 -5.24 -11.31 -5.39
N LEU A 72 -5.79 -11.43 -4.18
CA LEU A 72 -5.49 -12.51 -3.25
C LEU A 72 -6.32 -13.78 -3.48
N ALA A 73 -7.17 -13.82 -4.49
CA ALA A 73 -7.97 -15.01 -4.79
C ALA A 73 -7.06 -16.26 -4.90
N GLY A 74 -7.40 -17.32 -4.16
CA GLY A 74 -6.61 -18.54 -4.06
C GLY A 74 -5.34 -18.46 -3.17
N SER A 75 -5.14 -17.37 -2.44
CA SER A 75 -4.13 -17.31 -1.38
C SER A 75 -4.50 -18.26 -0.23
N ALA A 76 -3.47 -18.79 0.46
CA ALA A 76 -3.65 -19.56 1.69
C ALA A 76 -3.94 -18.66 2.91
N TYR A 77 -3.76 -17.34 2.77
CA TYR A 77 -3.87 -16.37 3.85
C TYR A 77 -5.00 -15.38 3.56
N THR A 78 -5.61 -14.87 4.62
CA THR A 78 -6.61 -13.81 4.53
C THR A 78 -5.94 -12.46 4.24
N LEU A 79 -6.73 -11.53 3.72
CA LEU A 79 -6.29 -10.14 3.50
C LEU A 79 -5.79 -9.51 4.80
N GLU A 80 -6.48 -9.74 5.89
CA GLU A 80 -6.14 -9.19 7.21
C GLU A 80 -4.80 -9.74 7.74
N GLU A 81 -4.55 -11.04 7.58
CA GLU A 81 -3.28 -11.66 7.97
C GLU A 81 -2.10 -11.09 7.15
N ILE A 82 -2.28 -10.95 5.85
CA ILE A 82 -1.27 -10.40 4.94
C ILE A 82 -0.96 -8.94 5.30
N ILE A 83 -1.99 -8.11 5.50
CA ILE A 83 -1.81 -6.70 5.86
C ILE A 83 -1.15 -6.58 7.22
N ALA A 84 -1.62 -7.35 8.21
CA ALA A 84 -1.04 -7.32 9.55
C ALA A 84 0.44 -7.69 9.55
N ALA A 85 0.83 -8.74 8.83
CA ALA A 85 2.22 -9.15 8.68
C ALA A 85 3.04 -8.10 7.93
N GLY A 86 2.52 -7.53 6.83
CA GLY A 86 3.19 -6.51 6.03
C GLY A 86 3.50 -5.24 6.83
N ILE A 87 2.51 -4.71 7.55
CA ILE A 87 2.70 -3.55 8.43
C ILE A 87 3.68 -3.86 9.56
N ALA A 88 3.59 -5.04 10.19
CA ALA A 88 4.50 -5.42 11.27
C ALA A 88 5.96 -5.52 10.77
N ASN A 89 6.21 -6.14 9.61
CA ASN A 89 7.53 -6.22 9.00
C ASN A 89 8.08 -4.82 8.68
N CYS A 90 7.26 -3.96 8.07
CA CYS A 90 7.64 -2.60 7.73
C CYS A 90 8.00 -1.80 9.00
N LYS A 91 7.19 -1.85 10.05
CA LYS A 91 7.47 -1.15 11.31
C LYS A 91 8.75 -1.61 11.99
N ARG A 92 9.04 -2.92 11.99
CA ARG A 92 10.31 -3.43 12.54
C ARG A 92 11.51 -2.90 11.76
N ALA A 93 11.43 -2.89 10.44
CA ALA A 93 12.48 -2.37 9.58
C ALA A 93 12.68 -0.86 9.71
N CYS A 94 11.59 -0.09 9.88
CA CYS A 94 11.60 1.36 9.99
C CYS A 94 12.10 1.88 11.35
N ALA A 95 11.87 1.12 12.42
CA ALA A 95 12.11 1.57 13.79
C ALA A 95 13.53 2.14 14.05
N PRO A 96 14.64 1.50 13.58
CA PRO A 96 15.99 2.03 13.80
C PRO A 96 16.25 3.38 13.11
N TYR A 97 15.48 3.71 12.09
CA TYR A 97 15.69 4.90 11.23
C TYR A 97 14.66 6.01 11.50
N GLY A 98 13.67 5.74 12.35
CA GLY A 98 12.58 6.68 12.61
C GLY A 98 11.72 6.97 11.37
N ALA A 99 11.68 6.05 10.39
CA ALA A 99 10.81 6.13 9.24
C ALA A 99 9.39 5.65 9.60
N LEU A 100 8.41 6.10 8.83
CA LEU A 100 6.99 5.77 9.00
C LEU A 100 6.60 4.60 8.09
N ALA A 101 5.73 3.73 8.58
CA ALA A 101 5.17 2.62 7.82
C ALA A 101 3.83 3.02 7.20
N ALA A 102 3.75 3.09 5.88
CA ALA A 102 2.52 3.34 5.15
C ALA A 102 1.77 2.03 4.86
N LEU A 103 0.45 2.06 5.03
CA LEU A 103 -0.41 1.08 4.37
C LEU A 103 -0.43 1.43 2.89
N ASP A 104 0.24 0.63 2.08
CA ASP A 104 0.30 0.79 0.63
C ASP A 104 -0.88 0.08 -0.02
N VAL A 105 -1.66 0.82 -0.81
CA VAL A 105 -2.91 0.34 -1.40
C VAL A 105 -2.94 0.69 -2.89
N GLY A 106 -2.92 -0.33 -3.73
CA GLY A 106 -3.09 -0.18 -5.18
C GLY A 106 -4.55 -0.30 -5.62
N PRO A 107 -4.81 -0.14 -6.94
CA PRO A 107 -6.10 -0.44 -7.54
C PRO A 107 -6.55 -1.87 -7.23
N LEU A 108 -7.85 -2.13 -7.13
CA LEU A 108 -8.40 -3.45 -6.79
C LEU A 108 -8.08 -4.53 -7.83
N GLY A 109 -7.87 -4.11 -9.08
CA GLY A 109 -7.60 -5.02 -10.21
C GLY A 109 -8.83 -5.36 -11.03
N GLU A 110 -9.95 -4.73 -10.74
CA GLU A 110 -11.20 -4.80 -11.49
C GLU A 110 -11.64 -3.40 -11.89
N LEU A 111 -12.23 -3.27 -13.08
CA LEU A 111 -12.72 -1.97 -13.54
C LEU A 111 -14.10 -1.68 -12.94
N LEU A 112 -14.29 -0.42 -12.54
CA LEU A 112 -15.59 0.05 -12.07
C LEU A 112 -16.59 0.20 -13.24
N GLU A 113 -17.87 0.09 -12.93
CA GLU A 113 -18.94 0.44 -13.85
C GLU A 113 -18.83 1.92 -14.32
N PRO A 114 -19.14 2.22 -15.58
CA PRO A 114 -19.67 1.33 -16.64
C PRO A 114 -18.58 0.61 -17.46
N ASN A 115 -17.30 0.83 -17.19
CA ASN A 115 -16.19 0.27 -17.97
C ASN A 115 -15.88 -1.19 -17.57
N GLY A 116 -16.28 -1.61 -16.41
CA GLY A 116 -16.19 -2.97 -15.87
C GLY A 116 -17.46 -3.39 -15.17
N THR A 117 -17.32 -4.29 -14.20
CA THR A 117 -18.45 -4.91 -13.48
C THR A 117 -18.50 -4.56 -11.99
N LEU A 118 -17.46 -3.88 -11.45
CA LEU A 118 -17.40 -3.54 -10.04
C LEU A 118 -18.22 -2.27 -9.76
N ALA A 119 -19.26 -2.39 -8.92
CA ALA A 119 -20.03 -1.24 -8.51
C ALA A 119 -19.19 -0.32 -7.59
N PHE A 120 -19.44 0.99 -7.64
CA PHE A 120 -18.72 1.97 -6.83
C PHE A 120 -18.82 1.67 -5.32
N GLU A 121 -19.99 1.32 -4.84
CA GLU A 121 -20.23 1.01 -3.41
C GLU A 121 -19.51 -0.28 -2.97
N ASP A 122 -19.37 -1.26 -3.86
CA ASP A 122 -18.61 -2.47 -3.60
C ASP A 122 -17.11 -2.15 -3.51
N ALA A 123 -16.60 -1.26 -4.36
CA ALA A 123 -15.23 -0.76 -4.25
C ALA A 123 -15.00 -0.01 -2.93
N VAL A 124 -15.92 0.88 -2.51
CA VAL A 124 -15.84 1.56 -1.21
C VAL A 124 -15.80 0.54 -0.07
N THR A 125 -16.62 -0.50 -0.14
CA THR A 125 -16.69 -1.56 0.88
C THR A 125 -15.36 -2.32 0.99
N GLU A 126 -14.78 -2.71 -0.15
CA GLU A 126 -13.50 -3.45 -0.19
C GLU A 126 -12.33 -2.56 0.29
N TYR A 127 -12.23 -1.32 -0.18
CA TYR A 127 -11.22 -0.38 0.33
C TYR A 127 -11.39 -0.12 1.83
N GLY A 128 -12.64 -0.04 2.31
CA GLY A 128 -12.93 0.09 3.74
C GLY A 128 -12.40 -1.10 4.55
N ARG A 129 -12.50 -2.31 4.02
CA ARG A 129 -11.93 -3.52 4.62
C ARG A 129 -10.40 -3.44 4.71
N ILE A 130 -9.74 -3.05 3.60
CA ILE A 130 -8.27 -2.89 3.53
C ILE A 130 -7.81 -1.83 4.55
N VAL A 131 -8.47 -0.68 4.57
CA VAL A 131 -8.13 0.42 5.48
C VAL A 131 -8.28 0.01 6.94
N ARG A 132 -9.39 -0.63 7.32
CA ARG A 132 -9.59 -1.13 8.70
C ARG A 132 -8.50 -2.11 9.12
N ALA A 133 -8.09 -3.02 8.22
CA ALA A 133 -7.02 -3.97 8.49
C ALA A 133 -5.69 -3.24 8.73
N GLY A 134 -5.34 -2.25 7.90
CA GLY A 134 -4.13 -1.45 8.05
C GLY A 134 -4.10 -0.61 9.33
N VAL A 135 -5.22 0.02 9.68
CA VAL A 135 -5.38 0.77 10.93
C VAL A 135 -5.22 -0.15 12.13
N ALA A 136 -5.88 -1.31 12.13
CA ALA A 136 -5.76 -2.29 13.21
C ALA A 136 -4.33 -2.84 13.36
N ALA A 137 -3.60 -2.96 12.26
CA ALA A 137 -2.18 -3.35 12.25
C ALA A 137 -1.23 -2.23 12.72
N GLY A 138 -1.73 -1.00 12.87
CA GLY A 138 -0.97 0.14 13.37
C GLY A 138 -0.15 0.86 12.29
N ALA A 139 -0.63 0.95 11.06
CA ALA A 139 -0.04 1.80 10.03
C ALA A 139 0.04 3.26 10.52
N ASP A 140 1.07 3.98 10.08
CA ASP A 140 1.27 5.39 10.46
C ASP A 140 0.54 6.35 9.51
N LEU A 141 0.30 5.93 8.26
CA LEU A 141 -0.45 6.65 7.22
C LEU A 141 -0.97 5.65 6.17
N ILE A 142 -1.80 6.16 5.25
CA ILE A 142 -2.33 5.39 4.12
C ILE A 142 -1.77 6.01 2.84
N PHE A 143 -1.28 5.19 1.91
CA PHE A 143 -0.87 5.63 0.59
C PHE A 143 -1.63 4.87 -0.50
N PHE A 144 -2.47 5.57 -1.23
CA PHE A 144 -3.10 5.09 -2.46
C PHE A 144 -2.16 5.33 -3.63
N GLU A 145 -1.53 4.27 -4.13
CA GLU A 145 -0.45 4.37 -5.10
C GLU A 145 -0.86 3.95 -6.51
N THR A 146 -0.41 4.72 -7.51
CA THR A 146 -0.47 4.39 -8.95
C THR A 146 -1.88 4.15 -9.51
N PHE A 147 -2.87 4.89 -9.03
CA PHE A 147 -4.22 4.84 -9.59
C PHE A 147 -4.26 5.44 -10.99
N THR A 148 -4.96 4.78 -11.91
CA THR A 148 -5.20 5.27 -13.28
C THR A 148 -6.64 5.72 -13.46
N ASP A 149 -7.57 5.23 -12.65
CA ASP A 149 -8.98 5.62 -12.64
C ASP A 149 -9.28 6.55 -11.46
N LEU A 150 -9.67 7.80 -11.79
CA LEU A 150 -10.04 8.80 -10.79
C LEU A 150 -11.29 8.39 -9.99
N TYR A 151 -12.20 7.65 -10.61
CA TYR A 151 -13.43 7.23 -9.96
C TYR A 151 -13.16 6.13 -8.93
N GLU A 152 -12.24 5.20 -9.25
CA GLU A 152 -11.74 4.21 -8.30
C GLU A 152 -10.98 4.87 -7.13
N LEU A 153 -10.09 5.83 -7.42
CA LEU A 153 -9.39 6.58 -6.38
C LEU A 153 -10.38 7.31 -5.45
N LYS A 154 -11.47 7.85 -6.00
CA LYS A 154 -12.51 8.49 -5.20
C LYS A 154 -13.18 7.52 -4.24
N ALA A 155 -13.48 6.28 -4.67
CA ALA A 155 -14.00 5.23 -3.78
C ALA A 155 -13.01 4.90 -2.65
N ALA A 156 -11.72 4.77 -2.97
CA ALA A 156 -10.66 4.51 -1.99
C ALA A 156 -10.53 5.65 -0.96
N LEU A 157 -10.55 6.90 -1.41
CA LEU A 157 -10.49 8.08 -0.53
C LEU A 157 -11.71 8.20 0.37
N LEU A 158 -12.91 7.92 -0.15
CA LEU A 158 -14.15 7.90 0.64
C LEU A 158 -14.04 6.84 1.74
N ALA A 159 -13.69 5.62 1.37
CA ALA A 159 -13.50 4.52 2.32
C ALA A 159 -12.47 4.85 3.42
N ALA A 160 -11.35 5.50 3.05
CA ALA A 160 -10.34 5.89 4.03
C ALA A 160 -10.86 6.96 4.99
N LYS A 161 -11.61 7.95 4.51
CA LYS A 161 -12.20 9.00 5.35
C LYS A 161 -13.25 8.48 6.32
N GLU A 162 -13.98 7.45 5.92
CA GLU A 162 -15.02 6.83 6.76
C GLU A 162 -14.45 5.89 7.82
N ASN A 163 -13.27 5.29 7.57
CA ASN A 163 -12.72 4.22 8.41
C ASN A 163 -11.41 4.59 9.12
N SER A 164 -10.87 5.82 8.93
CA SER A 164 -9.57 6.22 9.48
C SER A 164 -9.46 7.72 9.69
N THR A 165 -8.59 8.10 10.63
CA THR A 165 -8.11 9.47 10.83
C THR A 165 -6.63 9.63 10.44
N LEU A 166 -6.01 8.59 9.91
CA LEU A 166 -4.62 8.62 9.46
C LEU A 166 -4.45 9.59 8.29
N PRO A 167 -3.26 10.22 8.16
CA PRO A 167 -2.92 10.98 6.96
C PRO A 167 -3.02 10.10 5.72
N ILE A 168 -3.46 10.70 4.61
CA ILE A 168 -3.62 10.03 3.33
C ILE A 168 -2.73 10.69 2.30
N LEU A 169 -1.93 9.89 1.61
CA LEU A 169 -1.26 10.22 0.36
C LEU A 169 -2.00 9.53 -0.78
N ALA A 170 -2.01 10.17 -1.94
CA ALA A 170 -2.57 9.58 -3.16
C ALA A 170 -1.73 9.98 -4.36
N SER A 171 -1.48 9.02 -5.26
CA SER A 171 -0.82 9.27 -6.53
C SER A 171 -1.62 8.67 -7.68
N MET A 172 -1.53 9.33 -8.84
CA MET A 172 -2.12 8.86 -10.08
C MET A 172 -1.03 8.65 -11.13
N SER A 173 -1.20 7.61 -11.94
CA SER A 173 -0.37 7.34 -13.10
C SER A 173 -1.12 7.69 -14.37
N PHE A 174 -0.45 8.37 -15.30
CA PHE A 174 -1.00 8.78 -16.57
C PHE A 174 -0.21 8.10 -17.70
N GLU A 175 -0.92 7.42 -18.61
CA GLU A 175 -0.28 6.65 -19.68
C GLU A 175 0.14 7.50 -20.86
N ASP A 176 -0.50 8.67 -21.09
CA ASP A 176 -0.13 9.61 -22.13
C ASP A 176 -0.42 11.08 -21.74
N ARG A 177 0.05 12.03 -22.60
CA ARG A 177 -0.17 13.46 -22.40
C ARG A 177 -1.64 13.90 -22.58
N LYS A 178 -2.52 13.03 -23.07
CA LYS A 178 -3.94 13.32 -23.33
C LYS A 178 -4.83 12.88 -22.16
N SER A 179 -4.30 12.14 -21.21
CA SER A 179 -5.05 11.64 -20.06
C SER A 179 -5.24 12.69 -18.95
N VAL A 180 -4.77 13.90 -19.16
CA VAL A 180 -5.02 15.04 -18.25
C VAL A 180 -6.26 15.79 -18.77
N VAL A 181 -7.42 15.40 -18.27
CA VAL A 181 -8.66 16.12 -18.46
C VAL A 181 -9.14 16.64 -17.12
#